data_8069f543ac8a93bd5eba8c5518a182f9
#
_entry.id   8069f543ac8a93bd5eba8c5518a182f9
#
_cell.length_a   1.000
_cell.length_b   1.000
_cell.length_c   1.000
_cell.angle_alpha   90.00
_cell.angle_beta   90.00
_cell.angle_gamma   90.00
#
_symmetry.space_group_name_H-M   'P 1'
#
loop_
_entity.id
_entity.type
_entity.pdbx_description
1 polymer ?
#
loop_
_entity_poly.entity_id
_entity_poly.type
_entity_poly.pdbx_seq_one_letter_code
_entity_poly.pdbx_strand_id
1 'polypeptide(L)'
;DWKTLNIRLTSRDNKQLYREIKGWLGAPYLYGGNTKKGVDCSGFVLQIYKTVYHKRIERNSAKIFEKNCKMIDVDDLREGDLVFYKTSKKTSRITHVGIYLKDNKFAHASSSKGVRISDITEDYFIRHFYAAGRVVK
;
A
#
# COMPACT_ATOMS: atom_id res chain seq x y z
N ASP A 1 -11.91 -2.37 -13.75
CA ASP A 1 -11.08 -1.23 -14.15
C ASP A 1 -11.25 -0.08 -13.16
N TRP A 2 -10.62 1.04 -13.44
CA TRP A 2 -10.59 2.15 -12.50
C TRP A 2 -11.95 2.81 -12.30
N LYS A 3 -12.80 2.80 -13.29
CA LYS A 3 -14.16 3.34 -13.17
C LYS A 3 -14.98 2.54 -12.17
N THR A 4 -14.91 1.22 -12.24
CA THR A 4 -15.62 0.36 -11.28
C THR A 4 -15.09 0.54 -9.87
N LEU A 5 -13.81 0.90 -9.73
CA LEU A 5 -13.21 1.16 -8.43
C LEU A 5 -13.42 2.61 -7.97
N ASN A 6 -14.18 3.38 -8.75
CA ASN A 6 -14.51 4.76 -8.43
C ASN A 6 -13.26 5.65 -8.37
N ILE A 7 -12.29 5.39 -9.24
CA ILE A 7 -11.07 6.18 -9.36
C ILE A 7 -11.05 6.82 -10.75
N ARG A 8 -10.90 8.14 -10.79
CA ARG A 8 -10.77 8.87 -12.05
C ARG A 8 -9.32 9.32 -12.21
N LEU A 9 -8.67 8.83 -13.26
CA LEU A 9 -7.30 9.22 -13.56
C LEU A 9 -7.28 10.48 -14.43
N THR A 10 -6.29 11.33 -14.16
CA THR A 10 -6.06 12.56 -14.92
C THR A 10 -4.64 12.57 -15.45
N SER A 11 -4.28 13.60 -16.22
CA SER A 11 -2.93 13.74 -16.74
C SER A 11 -1.87 13.93 -15.66
N ARG A 12 -2.27 14.31 -14.45
CA ARG A 12 -1.35 14.50 -13.32
C ARG A 12 -1.00 13.20 -12.60
N ASP A 13 -1.78 12.14 -12.83
CA ASP A 13 -1.58 10.89 -12.13
C ASP A 13 -0.44 10.09 -12.76
N ASN A 14 0.26 9.31 -11.93
CA ASN A 14 1.33 8.44 -12.41
C ASN A 14 0.73 7.19 -13.03
N LYS A 15 0.57 7.23 -14.35
CA LYS A 15 -0.11 6.14 -15.06
C LYS A 15 0.63 4.81 -14.97
N GLN A 16 1.96 4.84 -14.83
CA GLN A 16 2.73 3.63 -14.64
C GLN A 16 2.38 2.95 -13.32
N LEU A 17 2.21 3.75 -12.27
CA LEU A 17 1.80 3.22 -10.96
C LEU A 17 0.48 2.47 -11.06
N TYR A 18 -0.53 3.09 -11.65
CA TYR A 18 -1.85 2.48 -11.77
C TYR A 18 -1.84 1.25 -12.66
N ARG A 19 -1.07 1.29 -13.74
CA ARG A 19 -0.93 0.15 -14.65
C ARG A 19 -0.30 -1.04 -13.93
N GLU A 20 0.75 -0.79 -13.15
CA GLU A 20 1.41 -1.85 -12.38
C GLU A 20 0.47 -2.43 -11.35
N ILE A 21 -0.22 -1.57 -10.60
CA ILE A 21 -1.17 -2.04 -9.59
C ILE A 21 -2.27 -2.88 -10.22
N LYS A 22 -2.78 -2.44 -11.38
CA LYS A 22 -3.82 -3.19 -12.09
C LYS A 22 -3.36 -4.61 -12.41
N GLY A 23 -2.10 -4.77 -12.78
CA GLY A 23 -1.54 -6.09 -13.06
C GLY A 23 -1.43 -6.99 -11.83
N TRP A 24 -1.46 -6.41 -10.63
CA TRP A 24 -1.41 -7.16 -9.39
C TRP A 24 -2.77 -7.46 -8.79
N LEU A 25 -3.83 -6.74 -9.21
CA LEU A 25 -5.16 -6.90 -8.61
C LEU A 25 -5.60 -8.35 -8.68
N GLY A 26 -6.05 -8.88 -7.55
CA GLY A 26 -6.52 -10.26 -7.44
C GLY A 26 -5.42 -11.26 -7.14
N ALA A 27 -4.15 -10.85 -7.13
CA ALA A 27 -3.08 -11.77 -6.73
C ALA A 27 -3.34 -12.26 -5.30
N PRO A 28 -3.20 -13.57 -5.04
CA PRO A 28 -3.54 -14.11 -3.71
C PRO A 28 -2.51 -13.70 -2.66
N TYR A 29 -2.97 -13.65 -1.42
CA TYR A 29 -2.08 -13.38 -0.31
C TYR A 29 -1.24 -14.62 0.02
N LEU A 30 0.06 -14.42 0.25
CA LEU A 30 0.95 -15.47 0.71
C LEU A 30 2.01 -14.83 1.60
N TYR A 31 2.03 -15.20 2.88
CA TYR A 31 3.03 -14.68 3.80
C TYR A 31 4.44 -14.95 3.28
N GLY A 32 5.27 -13.91 3.22
CA GLY A 32 6.61 -14.02 2.68
C GLY A 32 6.70 -14.01 1.16
N GLY A 33 5.55 -14.01 0.47
CA GLY A 33 5.54 -14.03 -0.99
C GLY A 33 5.79 -12.67 -1.60
N ASN A 34 6.33 -12.67 -2.82
CA ASN A 34 6.63 -11.43 -3.53
C ASN A 34 6.40 -11.56 -5.04
N THR A 35 5.52 -12.46 -5.45
CA THR A 35 5.16 -12.63 -6.86
C THR A 35 3.65 -12.56 -7.03
N LYS A 36 3.19 -12.49 -8.27
CA LYS A 36 1.74 -12.46 -8.57
C LYS A 36 1.04 -13.79 -8.28
N LYS A 37 1.80 -14.84 -8.00
CA LYS A 37 1.25 -16.12 -7.56
C LYS A 37 0.99 -16.15 -6.05
N GLY A 38 1.55 -15.22 -5.32
CA GLY A 38 1.35 -15.07 -3.89
C GLY A 38 2.23 -13.96 -3.35
N VAL A 39 1.62 -13.02 -2.62
CA VAL A 39 2.33 -11.82 -2.15
C VAL A 39 1.77 -11.38 -0.80
N ASP A 40 2.63 -10.92 0.10
CA ASP A 40 2.16 -10.30 1.33
C ASP A 40 2.18 -8.77 1.21
N CYS A 41 1.77 -8.07 2.26
CA CYS A 41 1.58 -6.62 2.18
C CYS A 41 2.88 -5.87 1.87
N SER A 42 3.95 -6.17 2.57
CA SER A 42 5.23 -5.48 2.34
C SER A 42 5.86 -5.93 1.03
N GLY A 43 5.67 -7.18 0.64
CA GLY A 43 6.15 -7.69 -0.65
C GLY A 43 5.52 -6.97 -1.82
N PHE A 44 4.22 -6.73 -1.74
CA PHE A 44 3.51 -5.99 -2.79
C PHE A 44 4.06 -4.56 -2.91
N VAL A 45 4.18 -3.85 -1.79
CA VAL A 45 4.70 -2.48 -1.79
C VAL A 45 6.13 -2.44 -2.33
N LEU A 46 6.97 -3.39 -1.90
CA LEU A 46 8.35 -3.49 -2.36
C LEU A 46 8.41 -3.66 -3.88
N GLN A 47 7.59 -4.54 -4.44
CA GLN A 47 7.59 -4.79 -5.88
C GLN A 47 7.12 -3.57 -6.68
N ILE A 48 6.11 -2.88 -6.19
CA ILE A 48 5.63 -1.65 -6.84
C ILE A 48 6.72 -0.58 -6.82
N TYR A 49 7.36 -0.38 -5.67
CA TYR A 49 8.42 0.63 -5.57
C TYR A 49 9.61 0.30 -6.46
N LYS A 50 9.97 -0.97 -6.54
CA LYS A 50 11.06 -1.40 -7.41
C LYS A 50 10.74 -1.13 -8.89
N THR A 51 9.54 -1.48 -9.32
CA THR A 51 9.16 -1.40 -10.73
C THR A 51 8.82 0.02 -11.17
N VAL A 52 8.07 0.76 -10.36
CA VAL A 52 7.55 2.08 -10.74
C VAL A 52 8.54 3.18 -10.38
N TYR A 53 9.08 3.15 -9.16
CA TYR A 53 9.91 4.24 -8.66
C TYR A 53 11.40 3.92 -8.70
N HIS A 54 11.78 2.71 -9.08
CA HIS A 54 13.16 2.26 -9.14
C HIS A 54 13.88 2.45 -7.80
N LYS A 55 13.14 2.20 -6.71
CA LYS A 55 13.68 2.31 -5.36
C LYS A 55 13.59 0.98 -4.65
N ARG A 56 14.66 0.64 -3.93
CA ARG A 56 14.67 -0.54 -3.07
C ARG A 56 14.26 -0.10 -1.66
N ILE A 57 13.26 -0.76 -1.09
CA ILE A 57 12.83 -0.50 0.28
C ILE A 57 12.95 -1.81 1.08
N GLU A 58 12.78 -1.69 2.41
CA GLU A 58 12.90 -2.84 3.30
C GLU A 58 11.82 -3.88 3.02
N ARG A 59 12.04 -5.10 3.48
CA ARG A 59 11.12 -6.23 3.20
C ARG A 59 10.00 -6.37 4.22
N ASN A 60 10.01 -5.58 5.26
CA ASN A 60 9.12 -5.72 6.41
C ASN A 60 8.42 -4.38 6.65
N SER A 61 7.11 -4.40 6.92
CA SER A 61 6.33 -3.17 7.01
C SER A 61 6.84 -2.20 8.08
N ALA A 62 7.21 -2.70 9.25
CA ALA A 62 7.75 -1.85 10.31
C ALA A 62 9.08 -1.22 9.90
N LYS A 63 9.94 -1.99 9.23
CA LYS A 63 11.23 -1.47 8.78
C LYS A 63 11.08 -0.48 7.62
N ILE A 64 10.10 -0.68 6.76
CA ILE A 64 9.80 0.31 5.71
C ILE A 64 9.47 1.64 6.37
N PHE A 65 8.61 1.62 7.38
CA PHE A 65 8.24 2.84 8.10
C PHE A 65 9.46 3.50 8.76
N GLU A 66 10.25 2.72 9.48
CA GLU A 66 11.37 3.24 10.27
C GLU A 66 12.53 3.73 9.40
N LYS A 67 12.85 2.99 8.34
CA LYS A 67 14.09 3.22 7.58
C LYS A 67 13.88 3.92 6.26
N ASN A 68 12.71 3.79 5.66
CA ASN A 68 12.50 4.33 4.32
C ASN A 68 11.58 5.53 4.28
N CYS A 69 10.83 5.81 5.34
CA CYS A 69 9.79 6.83 5.30
C CYS A 69 10.06 7.99 6.24
N LYS A 70 9.61 9.16 5.79
CA LYS A 70 9.38 10.32 6.62
C LYS A 70 7.90 10.31 6.97
N MET A 71 7.58 10.43 8.27
CA MET A 71 6.18 10.49 8.70
C MET A 71 5.51 11.76 8.19
N ILE A 72 4.30 11.64 7.68
CA ILE A 72 3.50 12.77 7.24
C ILE A 72 2.12 12.71 7.86
N ASP A 73 1.42 13.85 7.84
CA ASP A 73 0.04 13.90 8.27
C ASP A 73 -0.86 13.16 7.28
N VAL A 74 -1.92 12.52 7.77
CA VAL A 74 -2.87 11.84 6.90
C VAL A 74 -3.50 12.82 5.90
N ASP A 75 -3.67 14.09 6.31
CA ASP A 75 -4.23 15.11 5.42
C ASP A 75 -3.29 15.50 4.28
N ASP A 76 -2.01 15.15 4.38
CA ASP A 76 -1.00 15.45 3.36
C ASP A 76 -0.70 14.26 2.45
N LEU A 77 -1.49 13.20 2.55
CA LEU A 77 -1.27 12.02 1.71
C LEU A 77 -1.34 12.35 0.23
N ARG A 78 -0.36 11.83 -0.50
CA ARG A 78 -0.25 11.97 -1.96
C ARG A 78 -0.05 10.61 -2.58
N GLU A 79 -0.36 10.52 -3.86
CA GLU A 79 -0.12 9.32 -4.66
C GLU A 79 1.27 8.76 -4.42
N GLY A 80 1.35 7.47 -4.11
CA GLY A 80 2.61 6.79 -3.84
C GLY A 80 3.03 6.77 -2.38
N ASP A 81 2.43 7.61 -1.54
CA ASP A 81 2.71 7.56 -0.10
C ASP A 81 2.20 6.25 0.48
N LEU A 82 2.69 5.91 1.67
CA LEU A 82 2.34 4.65 2.31
C LEU A 82 1.47 4.90 3.53
N VAL A 83 0.53 3.97 3.76
CA VAL A 83 -0.32 3.98 4.95
C VAL A 83 -0.02 2.72 5.75
N PHE A 84 0.17 2.88 7.05
CA PHE A 84 0.61 1.82 7.96
C PHE A 84 -0.45 1.54 9.01
N TYR A 85 -0.63 0.26 9.29
CA TYR A 85 -1.69 -0.22 10.19
C TYR A 85 -1.14 -1.16 11.24
N LYS A 86 -1.78 -1.13 12.41
CA LYS A 86 -1.56 -2.10 13.48
C LYS A 86 -2.84 -2.89 13.64
N THR A 87 -2.84 -4.11 13.12
CA THR A 87 -4.07 -4.92 13.01
C THR A 87 -4.13 -6.07 14.00
N SER A 88 -3.03 -6.39 14.69
CA SER A 88 -2.98 -7.50 15.62
C SER A 88 -3.07 -7.03 17.05
N LYS A 89 -3.91 -7.70 17.85
CA LYS A 89 -3.98 -7.46 19.29
C LYS A 89 -2.83 -8.11 20.05
N LYS A 90 -2.08 -8.99 19.38
CA LYS A 90 -1.00 -9.76 20.00
C LYS A 90 0.32 -9.01 20.01
N THR A 91 0.44 -7.93 19.26
CA THR A 91 1.66 -7.16 19.13
C THR A 91 1.33 -5.69 18.93
N SER A 92 2.22 -4.81 19.37
CA SER A 92 2.10 -3.38 19.12
C SER A 92 2.84 -2.95 17.86
N ARG A 93 3.36 -3.90 17.09
CA ARG A 93 4.13 -3.59 15.88
C ARG A 93 3.21 -3.28 14.71
N ILE A 94 3.76 -2.53 13.74
CA ILE A 94 3.11 -2.33 12.46
C ILE A 94 3.01 -3.69 11.78
N THR A 95 1.81 -4.05 11.35
CA THR A 95 1.55 -5.36 10.75
C THR A 95 1.08 -5.29 9.31
N HIS A 96 0.76 -4.08 8.82
CA HIS A 96 0.20 -3.94 7.47
C HIS A 96 0.62 -2.62 6.85
N VAL A 97 0.76 -2.61 5.53
CA VAL A 97 1.13 -1.43 4.76
C VAL A 97 0.43 -1.46 3.41
N GLY A 98 0.07 -0.29 2.92
CA GLY A 98 -0.50 -0.13 1.59
C GLY A 98 -0.02 1.13 0.91
N ILE A 99 -0.32 1.28 -0.37
CA ILE A 99 0.10 2.41 -1.18
C ILE A 99 -1.10 3.31 -1.44
N TYR A 100 -1.01 4.56 -0.96
CA TYR A 100 -2.07 5.53 -1.19
C TYR A 100 -2.11 5.93 -2.66
N LEU A 101 -3.30 6.06 -3.19
CA LEU A 101 -3.51 6.43 -4.60
C LEU A 101 -4.07 7.84 -4.71
N LYS A 102 -5.36 7.99 -4.61
CA LYS A 102 -6.05 9.27 -4.62
C LYS A 102 -7.47 9.07 -4.09
N ASP A 103 -8.13 10.15 -3.72
CA ASP A 103 -9.54 10.13 -3.29
C ASP A 103 -9.79 9.10 -2.20
N ASN A 104 -8.90 9.04 -1.21
CA ASN A 104 -8.95 8.14 -0.06
C ASN A 104 -8.76 6.66 -0.41
N LYS A 105 -8.39 6.33 -1.63
CA LYS A 105 -8.19 4.95 -2.04
C LYS A 105 -6.73 4.55 -1.88
N PHE A 106 -6.52 3.29 -1.49
CA PHE A 106 -5.17 2.74 -1.40
C PHE A 106 -5.16 1.29 -1.86
N ALA A 107 -4.01 0.85 -2.37
CA ALA A 107 -3.81 -0.52 -2.84
C ALA A 107 -3.02 -1.29 -1.80
N HIS A 108 -3.43 -2.54 -1.52
CA HIS A 108 -2.74 -3.37 -0.54
C HIS A 108 -3.02 -4.84 -0.78
N ALA A 109 -2.18 -5.70 -0.21
CA ALA A 109 -2.39 -7.15 -0.23
C ALA A 109 -3.12 -7.55 1.05
N SER A 110 -4.41 -7.79 0.94
CA SER A 110 -5.25 -8.21 2.06
C SER A 110 -5.03 -9.69 2.35
N SER A 111 -4.88 -10.04 3.62
CA SER A 111 -4.67 -11.45 4.00
C SER A 111 -5.85 -12.35 3.65
N SER A 112 -7.05 -11.79 3.57
CA SER A 112 -8.26 -12.57 3.27
C SER A 112 -8.70 -12.47 1.81
N LYS A 113 -8.31 -11.43 1.08
CA LYS A 113 -8.85 -11.15 -0.25
C LYS A 113 -7.80 -10.92 -1.33
N GLY A 114 -6.52 -10.95 -0.98
CA GLY A 114 -5.46 -10.69 -1.94
C GLY A 114 -5.28 -9.21 -2.23
N VAL A 115 -4.63 -8.91 -3.34
CA VAL A 115 -4.37 -7.52 -3.73
C VAL A 115 -5.67 -6.87 -4.17
N ARG A 116 -5.97 -5.72 -3.56
CA ARG A 116 -7.21 -5.01 -3.83
C ARG A 116 -7.07 -3.53 -3.53
N ILE A 117 -8.06 -2.76 -3.93
CA ILE A 117 -8.19 -1.35 -3.59
C ILE A 117 -9.19 -1.22 -2.44
N SER A 118 -8.82 -0.47 -1.42
CA SER A 118 -9.69 -0.17 -0.29
C SER A 118 -9.71 1.33 -0.03
N ASP A 119 -10.52 1.76 0.93
CA ASP A 119 -10.69 3.17 1.25
C ASP A 119 -10.24 3.41 2.68
N ILE A 120 -9.38 4.41 2.89
CA ILE A 120 -8.86 4.70 4.24
C ILE A 120 -9.94 5.17 5.21
N THR A 121 -11.12 5.54 4.71
CA THR A 121 -12.23 5.98 5.57
C THR A 121 -13.14 4.83 6.01
N GLU A 122 -12.89 3.61 5.55
CA GLU A 122 -13.64 2.45 6.07
C GLU A 122 -13.33 2.26 7.56
N ASP A 123 -14.34 1.88 8.33
CA ASP A 123 -14.25 1.71 9.78
C ASP A 123 -13.03 0.91 10.21
N TYR A 124 -12.82 -0.24 9.58
CA TYR A 124 -11.71 -1.11 9.92
C TYR A 124 -10.38 -0.37 9.81
N PHE A 125 -10.18 0.38 8.73
CA PHE A 125 -8.92 1.08 8.49
C PHE A 125 -8.77 2.31 9.37
N ILE A 126 -9.85 3.01 9.69
CA ILE A 126 -9.79 4.10 10.66
C ILE A 126 -9.33 3.57 12.03
N ARG A 127 -9.91 2.46 12.47
CA ARG A 127 -9.59 1.92 13.81
C ARG A 127 -8.18 1.40 13.93
N HIS A 128 -7.59 0.93 12.84
CA HIS A 128 -6.27 0.31 12.88
C HIS A 128 -5.17 1.18 12.31
N PHE A 129 -5.50 2.39 11.86
CA PHE A 129 -4.52 3.30 11.28
C PHE A 129 -3.46 3.67 12.32
N TYR A 130 -2.19 3.59 11.90
CA TYR A 130 -1.09 4.01 12.76
C TYR A 130 -0.42 5.27 12.26
N ALA A 131 -0.01 5.29 10.98
CA ALA A 131 0.73 6.44 10.45
C ALA A 131 0.72 6.45 8.93
N ALA A 132 0.97 7.62 8.36
CA ALA A 132 1.24 7.79 6.94
C ALA A 132 2.72 8.15 6.78
N GLY A 133 3.33 7.67 5.71
CA GLY A 133 4.75 7.91 5.46
C GLY A 133 5.03 8.17 3.99
N ARG A 134 6.04 9.01 3.75
CA ARG A 134 6.51 9.28 2.38
C ARG A 134 7.89 8.68 2.23
N VAL A 135 8.06 7.87 1.20
CA VAL A 135 9.35 7.22 0.96
C VAL A 135 10.37 8.26 0.53
N VAL A 136 11.50 8.29 1.23
CA VAL A 136 12.56 9.26 0.98
C VAL A 136 13.89 8.60 0.67
N LYS A 137 13.98 7.27 0.87
CA LYS A 137 15.22 6.55 0.56
C LYS A 137 14.95 5.21 -0.06
#